data_3dda31686cad4b90335291b9b1d3e51d
#
_entry.id   3dda31686cad4b90335291b9b1d3e51d
#
_cell.length_a   1.000
_cell.length_b   1.000
_cell.length_c   1.000
_cell.angle_alpha   90.00
_cell.angle_beta   90.00
_cell.angle_gamma   90.00
#
_symmetry.space_group_name_H-M   'P 1'
#
loop_
_entity.id
_entity.type
_entity.pdbx_description
1 polymer ?
#
loop_
_entity_poly.entity_id
_entity_poly.type
_entity_poly.pdbx_seq_one_letter_code
_entity_poly.pdbx_strand_id
1 'polypeptide(L)'
;MRRLGPRARWLLLAVGLALVSASCGVSSASTESSGSTALVSGVVQASPGCPVEQQSQKCQPRGLGDVRVEARSVPAGVTATTRTSTGGHYSFRLAPGRYVLVAVMGQVVPHCPHVSVSVTSPAPVRADITCDSGIR
;
A
#
# COMPACT_ATOMS: atom_id res chain seq x y z
N MET A 1 -80.20 23.47 -7.13
CA MET A 1 -80.78 24.21 -8.31
C MET A 1 -79.68 24.49 -9.32
N ARG A 2 -79.89 24.01 -10.57
CA ARG A 2 -79.38 24.53 -11.84
C ARG A 2 -77.83 24.60 -11.98
N ARG A 3 -77.20 24.24 -13.04
CA ARG A 3 -77.54 23.58 -14.36
C ARG A 3 -76.18 23.20 -14.95
N LEU A 4 -76.05 22.05 -15.43
CA LEU A 4 -75.72 21.63 -16.81
C LEU A 4 -75.11 22.71 -17.74
N GLY A 5 -74.00 22.40 -18.37
CA GLY A 5 -73.57 22.94 -19.62
C GLY A 5 -72.44 22.14 -20.22
N PRO A 6 -72.63 21.68 -21.45
CA PRO A 6 -71.80 20.63 -22.01
C PRO A 6 -70.89 21.18 -23.14
N ARG A 7 -70.06 20.24 -23.62
CA ARG A 7 -69.43 20.26 -24.94
C ARG A 7 -68.29 21.21 -25.20
N ALA A 8 -67.13 20.61 -25.41
CA ALA A 8 -66.54 20.67 -26.76
C ALA A 8 -65.34 19.75 -26.84
N ARG A 9 -65.52 18.77 -27.70
CA ARG A 9 -64.53 17.94 -28.34
C ARG A 9 -63.52 18.87 -29.04
N TRP A 10 -62.26 18.71 -28.79
CA TRP A 10 -61.20 19.01 -29.73
C TRP A 10 -60.15 17.92 -29.65
N LEU A 11 -60.20 17.07 -30.62
CA LEU A 11 -59.10 16.18 -31.04
C LEU A 11 -58.04 17.06 -31.67
N LEU A 12 -56.86 17.09 -31.09
CA LEU A 12 -55.65 17.44 -31.80
C LEU A 12 -54.58 16.40 -31.50
N LEU A 13 -54.35 15.59 -32.48
CA LEU A 13 -53.19 14.78 -32.67
C LEU A 13 -51.96 15.68 -32.69
N ALA A 14 -51.13 15.61 -31.65
CA ALA A 14 -49.78 16.13 -31.71
C ALA A 14 -48.82 14.93 -31.66
N VAL A 15 -48.29 14.62 -32.83
CA VAL A 15 -47.16 13.72 -33.02
C VAL A 15 -45.96 14.37 -32.35
N GLY A 16 -45.65 13.96 -31.13
CA GLY A 16 -44.46 14.35 -30.41
C GLY A 16 -43.30 13.43 -30.74
N LEU A 17 -42.41 13.92 -31.54
CA LEU A 17 -41.14 13.33 -31.92
C LEU A 17 -40.31 13.03 -30.67
N ALA A 18 -40.16 11.77 -30.29
CA ALA A 18 -39.30 11.33 -29.21
C ALA A 18 -37.86 11.48 -29.65
N LEU A 19 -37.21 12.55 -29.22
CA LEU A 19 -35.74 12.70 -29.25
C LEU A 19 -35.13 11.75 -28.23
N VAL A 20 -34.71 10.60 -28.72
CA VAL A 20 -33.83 9.70 -27.93
C VAL A 20 -32.49 10.39 -27.83
N SER A 21 -32.24 11.07 -26.69
CA SER A 21 -30.93 11.56 -26.31
C SER A 21 -30.09 10.33 -25.93
N ALA A 22 -29.33 9.81 -26.85
CA ALA A 22 -28.27 8.87 -26.58
C ALA A 22 -27.20 9.61 -25.77
N SER A 23 -27.31 9.58 -24.43
CA SER A 23 -26.21 9.91 -23.54
C SER A 23 -25.14 8.87 -23.74
N CYS A 24 -24.16 9.15 -24.58
CA CYS A 24 -22.88 8.46 -24.52
C CYS A 24 -22.28 8.82 -23.17
N GLY A 25 -22.54 7.96 -22.16
CA GLY A 25 -21.79 7.93 -20.96
C GLY A 25 -20.35 7.61 -21.33
N VAL A 26 -19.50 8.63 -21.33
CA VAL A 26 -18.06 8.44 -21.30
C VAL A 26 -17.77 7.82 -19.94
N SER A 27 -17.83 6.49 -19.88
CA SER A 27 -17.20 5.74 -18.81
C SER A 27 -15.72 6.08 -18.91
N SER A 28 -15.27 7.01 -18.09
CA SER A 28 -13.85 7.12 -17.77
C SER A 28 -13.48 5.79 -17.15
N ALA A 29 -13.08 4.86 -17.98
CA ALA A 29 -12.35 3.71 -17.56
C ALA A 29 -11.08 4.29 -16.92
N SER A 30 -11.10 4.42 -15.59
CA SER A 30 -9.88 4.49 -14.81
C SER A 30 -9.12 3.25 -15.23
N THR A 31 -8.14 3.43 -16.07
CA THR A 31 -7.13 2.41 -16.33
C THR A 31 -6.42 2.23 -15.00
N GLU A 32 -7.02 1.43 -14.13
CA GLU A 32 -6.25 0.79 -13.07
C GLU A 32 -5.20 -0.01 -13.82
N SER A 33 -4.03 0.60 -13.87
CA SER A 33 -2.82 -0.10 -14.26
C SER A 33 -2.71 -1.25 -13.29
N SER A 34 -3.24 -2.41 -13.67
CA SER A 34 -2.99 -3.68 -13.00
C SER A 34 -1.52 -4.02 -13.19
N GLY A 35 -0.67 -3.11 -12.74
CA GLY A 35 0.76 -3.32 -12.64
C GLY A 35 0.96 -4.50 -11.72
N SER A 36 1.50 -5.59 -12.24
CA SER A 36 1.85 -6.75 -11.45
C SER A 36 2.71 -6.28 -10.27
N THR A 37 2.25 -6.55 -9.04
CA THR A 37 3.02 -6.24 -7.83
C THR A 37 3.90 -7.42 -7.46
N ALA A 38 5.07 -7.15 -6.89
CA ALA A 38 5.93 -8.17 -6.29
C ALA A 38 5.80 -8.16 -4.77
N LEU A 39 5.99 -9.34 -4.18
CA LEU A 39 6.09 -9.48 -2.73
C LEU A 39 7.51 -9.08 -2.30
N VAL A 40 7.64 -8.05 -1.48
CA VAL A 40 8.87 -7.69 -0.79
C VAL A 40 8.73 -8.11 0.66
N SER A 41 9.65 -8.93 1.16
CA SER A 41 9.61 -9.45 2.52
C SER A 41 10.99 -9.49 3.15
N GLY A 42 11.04 -9.55 4.47
CA GLY A 42 12.29 -9.61 5.20
C GLY A 42 12.10 -9.66 6.71
N VAL A 43 13.20 -9.48 7.42
CA VAL A 43 13.23 -9.43 8.88
C VAL A 43 13.90 -8.15 9.33
N VAL A 44 13.32 -7.48 10.31
CA VAL A 44 13.98 -6.42 11.08
C VAL A 44 14.55 -7.05 12.32
N GLN A 45 15.85 -6.96 12.52
CA GLN A 45 16.55 -7.60 13.61
C GLN A 45 17.63 -6.70 14.20
N ALA A 46 17.91 -6.83 15.49
CA ALA A 46 19.04 -6.19 16.15
C ALA A 46 20.22 -7.15 16.28
N SER A 47 21.42 -6.65 16.03
CA SER A 47 22.67 -7.39 16.17
C SER A 47 23.72 -6.52 16.88
N PRO A 48 24.50 -7.12 17.81
CA PRO A 48 24.34 -8.43 18.42
C PRO A 48 23.03 -8.55 19.23
N GLY A 49 22.50 -9.77 19.33
CA GLY A 49 21.24 -10.05 20.05
C GLY A 49 21.40 -10.28 21.56
N CYS A 50 22.60 -10.32 22.06
CA CYS A 50 22.92 -10.55 23.47
C CYS A 50 23.57 -9.34 24.12
N PRO A 51 23.29 -9.07 25.40
CA PRO A 51 23.86 -7.91 26.11
C PRO A 51 25.34 -8.06 26.47
N VAL A 52 25.91 -9.27 26.40
CA VAL A 52 27.32 -9.55 26.67
C VAL A 52 27.80 -10.64 25.74
N GLU A 53 28.89 -10.41 25.01
CA GLU A 53 29.56 -11.46 24.28
C GLU A 53 30.24 -12.43 25.24
N GLN A 54 29.64 -13.56 25.48
CA GLN A 54 30.34 -14.69 26.11
C GLN A 54 31.14 -15.42 25.03
N GLN A 55 32.43 -15.62 25.24
CA GLN A 55 33.36 -16.20 24.27
C GLN A 55 32.96 -17.57 23.67
N SER A 56 31.93 -18.20 24.21
CA SER A 56 31.41 -19.51 23.76
C SER A 56 30.01 -19.48 23.16
N GLN A 57 29.29 -18.35 23.19
CA GLN A 57 27.94 -18.23 22.66
C GLN A 57 27.90 -17.29 21.45
N LYS A 58 27.57 -17.83 20.29
CA LYS A 58 27.23 -17.01 19.12
C LYS A 58 25.94 -16.26 19.41
N CYS A 59 26.03 -14.94 19.59
CA CYS A 59 24.89 -14.07 19.79
C CYS A 59 24.08 -13.96 18.47
N GLN A 60 23.02 -14.72 18.39
CA GLN A 60 22.12 -14.67 17.24
C GLN A 60 21.42 -13.31 17.20
N PRO A 61 21.22 -12.71 16.02
CA PRO A 61 20.42 -11.53 15.88
C PRO A 61 19.01 -11.76 16.43
N ARG A 62 18.45 -10.75 17.07
CA ARG A 62 17.11 -10.81 17.67
C ARG A 62 16.12 -10.05 16.79
N GLY A 63 15.04 -10.71 16.35
CA GLY A 63 13.95 -10.06 15.64
C GLY A 63 13.29 -8.97 16.46
N LEU A 64 12.97 -7.85 15.81
CA LEU A 64 12.32 -6.69 16.42
C LEU A 64 10.84 -6.69 16.06
N GLY A 65 9.99 -6.99 17.02
CA GLY A 65 8.54 -7.01 16.87
C GLY A 65 7.92 -5.61 16.99
N ASP A 66 6.75 -5.46 16.36
CA ASP A 66 5.94 -4.24 16.36
C ASP A 66 6.65 -2.98 15.82
N VAL A 67 7.66 -3.17 15.00
CA VAL A 67 8.37 -2.08 14.32
C VAL A 67 7.60 -1.68 13.07
N ARG A 68 7.35 -0.38 12.89
CA ARG A 68 6.79 0.15 11.65
C ARG A 68 7.87 0.17 10.57
N VAL A 69 7.61 -0.51 9.46
CA VAL A 69 8.49 -0.51 8.28
C VAL A 69 7.78 0.26 7.16
N GLU A 70 8.47 1.22 6.59
CA GLU A 70 7.98 2.04 5.49
C GLU A 70 8.77 1.72 4.23
N ALA A 71 8.04 1.49 3.12
CA ALA A 71 8.61 1.50 1.79
C ALA A 71 8.41 2.89 1.19
N ARG A 72 9.50 3.57 0.89
CA ARG A 72 9.51 4.90 0.28
C ARG A 72 9.99 4.81 -1.15
N SER A 73 9.15 5.19 -2.11
CA SER A 73 9.57 5.29 -3.51
C SER A 73 10.45 6.52 -3.70
N VAL A 74 11.39 6.44 -4.62
CA VAL A 74 12.26 7.55 -4.98
C VAL A 74 11.85 8.09 -6.35
N PRO A 75 11.40 9.36 -6.46
CA PRO A 75 11.44 10.46 -5.48
C PRO A 75 10.15 10.67 -4.64
N ALA A 76 9.09 9.88 -4.80
CA ALA A 76 7.74 10.26 -4.38
C ALA A 76 7.44 10.15 -2.86
N GLY A 77 8.25 9.47 -2.03
CA GLY A 77 8.03 9.34 -0.59
C GLY A 77 7.34 8.04 -0.16
N VAL A 78 6.67 8.04 1.00
CA VAL A 78 6.06 6.82 1.59
C VAL A 78 4.97 6.27 0.68
N THR A 79 5.16 5.04 0.21
CA THR A 79 4.25 4.33 -0.70
C THR A 79 3.47 3.24 0.02
N ALA A 80 4.11 2.55 0.97
CA ALA A 80 3.50 1.47 1.74
C ALA A 80 4.08 1.41 3.15
N THR A 81 3.27 0.93 4.10
CA THR A 81 3.65 0.78 5.50
C THR A 81 3.15 -0.56 6.01
N THR A 82 3.95 -1.23 6.82
CA THR A 82 3.57 -2.45 7.54
C THR A 82 4.20 -2.46 8.93
N ARG A 83 3.81 -3.43 9.76
CA ARG A 83 4.45 -3.69 11.05
C ARG A 83 5.07 -5.07 11.06
N THR A 84 6.17 -5.21 11.79
CA THR A 84 6.80 -6.51 11.99
C THR A 84 5.97 -7.36 12.96
N SER A 85 5.99 -8.67 12.72
CA SER A 85 5.52 -9.67 13.69
C SER A 85 6.44 -9.71 14.92
N THR A 86 6.07 -10.47 15.94
CA THR A 86 6.90 -10.67 17.15
C THR A 86 8.31 -11.18 16.84
N GLY A 87 8.48 -11.94 15.73
CA GLY A 87 9.77 -12.41 15.24
C GLY A 87 10.50 -11.43 14.32
N GLY A 88 9.98 -10.22 14.12
CA GLY A 88 10.57 -9.22 13.26
C GLY A 88 10.25 -9.34 11.78
N HIS A 89 9.42 -10.31 11.35
CA HIS A 89 9.09 -10.50 9.94
C HIS A 89 8.14 -9.42 9.43
N TYR A 90 8.35 -8.98 8.18
CA TYR A 90 7.48 -8.03 7.48
C TYR A 90 7.30 -8.39 6.02
N SER A 91 6.25 -7.86 5.41
CA SER A 91 6.03 -7.98 3.97
C SER A 91 5.20 -6.83 3.41
N PHE A 92 5.43 -6.53 2.11
CA PHE A 92 4.66 -5.58 1.29
C PHE A 92 4.33 -6.19 -0.05
N ARG A 93 3.32 -5.64 -0.72
CA ARG A 93 3.15 -5.77 -2.16
C ARG A 93 3.46 -4.42 -2.80
N LEU A 94 4.50 -4.38 -3.62
CA LEU A 94 4.98 -3.16 -4.27
C LEU A 94 4.95 -3.30 -5.78
N ALA A 95 4.58 -2.22 -6.47
CA ALA A 95 4.73 -2.11 -7.92
C ALA A 95 6.22 -2.09 -8.32
N PRO A 96 6.56 -2.41 -9.57
CA PRO A 96 7.92 -2.25 -10.05
C PRO A 96 8.45 -0.85 -9.82
N GLY A 97 9.69 -0.75 -9.33
CA GLY A 97 10.30 0.54 -9.00
C GLY A 97 11.45 0.41 -8.02
N ARG A 98 12.05 1.56 -7.70
CA ARG A 98 13.09 1.66 -6.67
C ARG A 98 12.51 2.20 -5.37
N TYR A 99 12.82 1.55 -4.28
CA TYR A 99 12.33 1.89 -2.96
C TYR A 99 13.47 1.92 -1.95
N VAL A 100 13.27 2.70 -0.90
CA VAL A 100 14.09 2.68 0.30
C VAL A 100 13.21 2.18 1.43
N LEU A 101 13.62 1.10 2.06
CA LEU A 101 12.96 0.54 3.24
C LEU A 101 13.52 1.18 4.50
N VAL A 102 12.64 1.64 5.36
CA VAL A 102 12.98 2.35 6.60
C VAL A 102 12.24 1.71 7.75
N ALA A 103 12.99 1.17 8.71
CA ALA A 103 12.43 0.78 10.00
C ALA A 103 12.31 2.01 10.88
N VAL A 104 11.08 2.41 11.19
CA VAL A 104 10.79 3.61 12.00
C VAL A 104 10.77 3.21 13.47
N MET A 105 11.81 3.62 14.17
CA MET A 105 11.97 3.40 15.60
C MET A 105 11.70 4.71 16.35
N GLY A 106 10.95 4.63 17.43
CA GLY A 106 10.72 5.79 18.32
C GLY A 106 11.91 6.10 19.25
N GLN A 107 13.02 5.39 19.10
CA GLN A 107 14.19 5.43 19.97
C GLN A 107 15.46 5.58 19.12
N VAL A 108 16.52 6.12 19.76
CA VAL A 108 17.82 6.28 19.10
C VAL A 108 18.54 4.94 18.88
N VAL A 109 18.27 3.98 19.75
CA VAL A 109 18.88 2.63 19.72
C VAL A 109 17.74 1.60 19.79
N PRO A 110 17.75 0.53 18.99
CA PRO A 110 18.77 0.19 17.99
C PRO A 110 18.72 1.12 16.76
N HIS A 111 19.88 1.35 16.14
CA HIS A 111 19.98 2.14 14.92
C HIS A 111 19.80 1.25 13.68
N CYS A 112 18.80 1.54 12.89
CA CYS A 112 18.50 0.76 11.70
C CYS A 112 18.92 1.51 10.43
N PRO A 113 19.74 0.89 9.57
CA PRO A 113 20.10 1.49 8.29
C PRO A 113 18.90 1.50 7.32
N HIS A 114 18.92 2.42 6.39
CA HIS A 114 18.01 2.39 5.26
C HIS A 114 18.47 1.33 4.24
N VAL A 115 17.54 0.53 3.73
CA VAL A 115 17.84 -0.54 2.77
C VAL A 115 17.20 -0.21 1.42
N SER A 116 18.04 -0.05 0.40
CA SER A 116 17.56 0.18 -0.98
C SER A 116 17.18 -1.14 -1.64
N VAL A 117 16.01 -1.17 -2.27
CA VAL A 117 15.53 -2.33 -3.03
C VAL A 117 15.04 -1.91 -4.40
N SER A 118 15.29 -2.76 -5.41
CA SER A 118 14.73 -2.63 -6.75
C SER A 118 13.73 -3.74 -6.96
N VAL A 119 12.49 -3.37 -7.24
CA VAL A 119 11.39 -4.29 -7.50
C VAL A 119 11.21 -4.41 -9.00
N THR A 120 11.47 -5.61 -9.53
CA THR A 120 11.19 -5.99 -10.92
C THR A 120 10.13 -7.08 -10.87
N SER A 121 8.89 -6.69 -11.10
CA SER A 121 7.76 -7.62 -11.00
C SER A 121 7.84 -8.77 -12.02
N PRO A 122 7.27 -9.95 -11.71
CA PRO A 122 6.55 -10.33 -10.48
C PRO A 122 7.43 -11.02 -9.42
N ALA A 123 8.73 -11.14 -9.64
CA ALA A 123 9.63 -11.90 -8.78
C ALA A 123 9.63 -11.38 -7.34
N PRO A 124 9.55 -12.25 -6.31
CA PRO A 124 9.64 -11.83 -4.92
C PRO A 124 11.04 -11.29 -4.60
N VAL A 125 11.09 -10.27 -3.74
CA VAL A 125 12.33 -9.64 -3.29
C VAL A 125 12.47 -9.85 -1.79
N ARG A 126 13.65 -10.32 -1.36
CA ARG A 126 13.99 -10.41 0.06
C ARG A 126 14.89 -9.23 0.45
N ALA A 127 14.55 -8.58 1.56
CA ALA A 127 15.31 -7.47 2.11
C ALA A 127 15.26 -7.50 3.64
N ASP A 128 16.38 -7.87 4.27
CA ASP A 128 16.47 -7.89 5.73
C ASP A 128 17.09 -6.56 6.20
N ILE A 129 16.59 -6.04 7.33
CA ILE A 129 17.08 -4.82 7.96
C ILE A 129 17.76 -5.22 9.26
N THR A 130 19.09 -5.14 9.29
CA THR A 130 19.86 -5.43 10.50
C THR A 130 20.25 -4.14 11.18
N CYS A 131 19.71 -3.92 12.36
CA CYS A 131 19.93 -2.74 13.17
C CYS A 131 21.12 -2.97 14.12
N ASP A 132 21.92 -1.93 14.37
CA ASP A 132 22.95 -1.94 15.41
C ASP A 132 22.27 -1.78 16.77
N SER A 133 22.41 -2.78 17.62
CA SER A 133 21.85 -2.76 18.98
C SER A 133 22.55 -1.77 19.92
N GLY A 134 23.70 -1.23 19.52
CA GLY A 134 24.53 -0.34 20.36
C GLY A 134 25.30 -1.05 21.45
N ILE A 135 25.24 -2.38 21.51
CA ILE A 135 25.99 -3.18 22.48
C ILE A 135 27.39 -3.44 21.92
N ARG A 136 28.40 -3.12 22.69
CA ARG A 136 29.82 -3.31 22.37
C ARG A 136 30.56 -4.02 23.49
#